data_baf7505c19eaabf85d605db6287cb8f3
#
_entry.id   baf7505c19eaabf85d605db6287cb8f3
#
_cell.length_a   1.000
_cell.length_b   1.000
_cell.length_c   1.000
_cell.angle_alpha   90.00
_cell.angle_beta   90.00
_cell.angle_gamma   90.00
#
_symmetry.space_group_name_H-M   'P 1'
#
loop_
_entity.id
_entity.type
_entity.pdbx_description
1 polymer ?
#
loop_
_entity_poly.entity_id
_entity_poly.type
_entity_poly.pdbx_seq_one_letter_code
_entity_poly.pdbx_strand_id
1 'polypeptide(L)'
;MTSAGEESQNQSHFTYMLLCSDDSIYTGYTTDLARRVQQHNAGQGARYTRGRRPVLLVHWEEYGTRSLAQQREYELKQLSHQEKVDLIARDQNRPAGGVRVPE
;
A
#
# COMPACT_ATOMS: atom_id res chain seq x y z
N MET A 1 -26.07 9.46 16.28
CA MET A 1 -25.79 9.19 16.04
C MET A 1 -24.67 8.86 16.10
N THR A 2 -24.06 8.76 16.41
CA THR A 2 -23.07 8.11 16.44
C THR A 2 -22.36 7.96 15.30
N SER A 3 -22.70 8.54 14.43
CA SER A 3 -22.18 8.30 13.19
C SER A 3 -20.68 8.48 13.15
N ALA A 4 -20.15 9.42 13.81
CA ALA A 4 -18.71 9.62 13.74
C ALA A 4 -17.95 8.41 14.22
N GLY A 5 -18.39 7.84 15.31
CA GLY A 5 -17.74 6.66 15.83
C GLY A 5 -17.90 5.50 14.89
N GLU A 6 -19.05 5.37 14.33
CA GLU A 6 -19.30 4.29 13.40
C GLU A 6 -18.45 4.42 12.17
N GLU A 7 -18.31 5.62 11.66
CA GLU A 7 -17.48 5.83 10.50
C GLU A 7 -16.03 5.44 10.77
N SER A 8 -15.54 5.80 11.93
CA SER A 8 -14.20 5.42 12.28
C SER A 8 -14.03 3.93 12.31
N GLN A 9 -15.02 3.24 12.85
CA GLN A 9 -14.95 1.79 12.96
C GLN A 9 -15.02 1.12 11.61
N ASN A 10 -15.59 1.79 10.64
CA ASN A 10 -15.72 1.23 9.30
C ASN A 10 -14.62 1.64 8.36
N GLN A 11 -13.69 2.41 8.85
CA GLN A 11 -12.61 2.85 7.99
C GLN A 11 -11.69 1.69 7.67
N SER A 12 -11.29 1.59 6.42
CA SER A 12 -10.32 0.59 6.00
C SER A 12 -8.93 1.11 6.19
N HIS A 13 -8.02 0.17 6.43
CA HIS A 13 -6.61 0.47 6.63
C HIS A 13 -5.83 -0.39 5.66
N PHE A 14 -4.88 0.18 4.99
CA PHE A 14 -4.16 -0.51 3.92
C PHE A 14 -2.67 -0.54 4.17
N THR A 15 -2.09 -1.70 3.88
CA THR A 15 -0.65 -1.84 3.73
C THR A 15 -0.42 -1.96 2.24
N TYR A 16 0.51 -1.19 1.69
CA TYR A 16 0.66 -1.15 0.24
C TYR A 16 2.13 -1.15 -0.16
N MET A 17 2.37 -1.51 -1.41
CA MET A 17 3.71 -1.44 -1.97
C MET A 17 3.69 -0.69 -3.30
N LEU A 18 4.71 0.13 -3.49
CA LEU A 18 4.87 0.92 -4.70
C LEU A 18 6.16 0.51 -5.40
N LEU A 19 6.06 0.31 -6.71
CA LEU A 19 7.25 0.11 -7.52
C LEU A 19 7.75 1.48 -7.95
N CYS A 20 8.97 1.78 -7.64
CA CYS A 20 9.56 3.07 -7.94
C CYS A 20 10.28 3.06 -9.28
N SER A 21 10.64 4.24 -9.78
CA SER A 21 11.26 4.34 -11.10
C SER A 21 12.63 3.66 -11.17
N ASP A 22 13.27 3.47 -10.03
CA ASP A 22 14.57 2.79 -9.98
C ASP A 22 14.43 1.30 -9.65
N ASP A 23 13.22 0.76 -9.79
CA ASP A 23 12.88 -0.64 -9.53
C ASP A 23 12.92 -1.03 -8.05
N SER A 24 13.12 -0.10 -7.16
CA SER A 24 12.99 -0.40 -5.74
C SER A 24 11.51 -0.46 -5.36
N ILE A 25 11.22 -1.05 -4.22
CA ILE A 25 9.85 -1.20 -3.75
C ILE A 25 9.71 -0.55 -2.39
N TYR A 26 8.75 0.38 -2.30
CA TYR A 26 8.46 1.08 -1.08
C TYR A 26 7.21 0.48 -0.43
N THR A 27 7.23 0.26 0.87
CA THR A 27 6.10 -0.28 1.62
C THR A 27 5.59 0.78 2.57
N GLY A 28 4.28 0.97 2.61
CA GLY A 28 3.69 1.99 3.47
C GLY A 28 2.31 1.60 3.99
N TYR A 29 1.73 2.52 4.71
CA TYR A 29 0.41 2.37 5.31
C TYR A 29 -0.43 3.61 4.99
N THR A 30 -1.71 3.41 4.70
CA THR A 30 -2.62 4.54 4.49
C THR A 30 -4.06 4.10 4.72
N THR A 31 -4.94 5.08 4.87
CA THR A 31 -6.37 4.83 4.86
C THR A 31 -7.01 5.23 3.53
N ASP A 32 -6.23 5.73 2.58
CA ASP A 32 -6.76 6.17 1.29
C ASP A 32 -5.69 5.93 0.24
N LEU A 33 -5.80 4.78 -0.44
CA LEU A 33 -4.79 4.38 -1.40
C LEU A 33 -4.61 5.37 -2.55
N ALA A 34 -5.71 5.75 -3.18
CA ALA A 34 -5.62 6.61 -4.35
C ALA A 34 -4.96 7.94 -4.01
N ARG A 35 -5.39 8.53 -2.90
CA ARG A 35 -4.84 9.80 -2.48
C ARG A 35 -3.36 9.68 -2.14
N ARG A 36 -2.99 8.59 -1.48
CA ARG A 36 -1.60 8.42 -1.05
C ARG A 36 -0.68 8.23 -2.25
N VAL A 37 -1.13 7.48 -3.24
CA VAL A 37 -0.34 7.31 -4.45
C VAL A 37 -0.15 8.64 -5.17
N GLN A 38 -1.22 9.45 -5.23
CA GLN A 38 -1.11 10.78 -5.82
C GLN A 38 -0.09 11.64 -5.06
N GLN A 39 -0.12 11.57 -3.74
CA GLN A 39 0.84 12.34 -2.93
C GLN A 39 2.27 11.91 -3.22
N HIS A 40 2.51 10.62 -3.31
CA HIS A 40 3.84 10.14 -3.63
C HIS A 40 4.31 10.67 -4.99
N ASN A 41 3.44 10.62 -5.98
CA ASN A 41 3.84 11.07 -7.32
C ASN A 41 3.91 12.59 -7.43
N ALA A 42 3.29 13.31 -6.51
CA ALA A 42 3.41 14.75 -6.46
C ALA A 42 4.66 15.21 -5.67
N GLY A 43 5.41 14.25 -5.14
CA GLY A 43 6.59 14.60 -4.36
C GLY A 43 6.28 14.96 -2.92
N GLN A 44 5.07 14.63 -2.47
CA GLN A 44 4.61 14.98 -1.13
C GLN A 44 4.41 13.77 -0.25
N GLY A 45 4.84 12.61 -0.73
CA GLY A 45 4.72 11.39 0.06
C GLY A 45 5.95 11.21 0.95
N ALA A 46 6.46 9.99 0.97
CA ALA A 46 7.61 9.70 1.80
C ALA A 46 8.88 10.26 1.19
N ARG A 47 9.83 10.54 2.04
CA ARG A 47 11.12 10.99 1.57
C ARG A 47 11.72 9.98 0.60
N TYR A 48 11.55 8.70 0.89
CA TYR A 48 12.10 7.65 0.07
C TYR A 48 11.65 7.75 -1.40
N THR A 49 10.36 8.02 -1.60
CA THR A 49 9.80 8.02 -2.95
C THR A 49 10.03 9.31 -3.70
N ARG A 50 10.42 10.36 -3.00
CA ARG A 50 10.53 11.70 -3.60
C ARG A 50 11.47 11.74 -4.79
N GLY A 51 12.59 11.09 -4.71
CA GLY A 51 13.55 11.07 -5.81
C GLY A 51 13.42 9.84 -6.69
N ARG A 52 12.37 9.05 -6.51
CA ARG A 52 12.21 7.80 -7.25
C ARG A 52 10.88 7.74 -8.00
N ARG A 53 10.34 8.90 -8.31
CA ARG A 53 9.07 9.00 -9.03
C ARG A 53 9.30 8.80 -10.52
N PRO A 54 8.31 8.36 -11.27
CA PRO A 54 6.97 8.02 -10.82
C PRO A 54 6.92 6.69 -10.12
N VAL A 55 5.92 6.51 -9.27
CA VAL A 55 5.70 5.26 -8.57
C VAL A 55 4.40 4.63 -9.03
N LEU A 56 4.33 3.31 -8.95
CA LEU A 56 3.14 2.55 -9.33
C LEU A 56 2.68 1.72 -8.17
N LEU A 57 1.37 1.69 -7.93
CA LEU A 57 0.80 0.82 -6.90
C LEU A 57 0.78 -0.59 -7.45
N VAL A 58 1.56 -1.49 -6.84
CA VAL A 58 1.67 -2.86 -7.33
C VAL A 58 1.11 -3.90 -6.37
N HIS A 59 0.78 -3.50 -5.15
CA HIS A 59 0.25 -4.45 -4.17
C HIS A 59 -0.42 -3.70 -3.05
N TRP A 60 -1.55 -4.21 -2.55
CA TRP A 60 -2.12 -3.68 -1.31
C TRP A 60 -2.91 -4.77 -0.61
N GLU A 61 -3.04 -4.62 0.70
CA GLU A 61 -3.82 -5.50 1.56
C GLU A 61 -4.66 -4.63 2.46
N GLU A 62 -5.90 -5.03 2.67
CA GLU A 62 -6.83 -4.25 3.47
C GLU A 62 -7.06 -4.90 4.82
N TYR A 63 -7.11 -4.09 5.86
CA TYR A 63 -7.30 -4.57 7.22
C TYR A 63 -8.33 -3.70 7.93
N GLY A 64 -8.96 -4.28 8.94
CA GLY A 64 -9.99 -3.59 9.69
C GLY A 64 -9.46 -2.63 10.75
N THR A 65 -8.19 -2.72 11.09
CA THR A 65 -7.62 -1.83 12.10
C THR A 65 -6.26 -1.32 11.65
N ARG A 66 -5.91 -0.17 12.17
CA ARG A 66 -4.60 0.39 11.92
C ARG A 66 -3.50 -0.54 12.44
N SER A 67 -3.72 -1.11 13.59
CA SER A 67 -2.72 -1.97 14.21
C SER A 67 -2.35 -3.14 13.33
N LEU A 68 -3.36 -3.80 12.75
CA LEU A 68 -3.11 -4.94 11.88
C LEU A 68 -2.38 -4.51 10.60
N ALA A 69 -2.80 -3.40 10.03
CA ALA A 69 -2.17 -2.93 8.81
C ALA A 69 -0.71 -2.55 9.06
N GLN A 70 -0.42 -1.90 10.18
CA GLN A 70 0.94 -1.50 10.48
C GLN A 70 1.82 -2.68 10.86
N GLN A 71 1.23 -3.68 11.50
CA GLN A 71 1.96 -4.90 11.77
C GLN A 71 2.38 -5.57 10.46
N ARG A 72 1.46 -5.61 9.49
CA ARG A 72 1.78 -6.19 8.19
C ARG A 72 2.82 -5.35 7.46
N GLU A 73 2.72 -4.02 7.57
CA GLU A 73 3.73 -3.14 6.99
C GLU A 73 5.11 -3.50 7.51
N TYR A 74 5.22 -3.69 8.81
CA TYR A 74 6.48 -4.06 9.41
C TYR A 74 7.00 -5.38 8.84
N GLU A 75 6.12 -6.39 8.75
CA GLU A 75 6.50 -7.69 8.21
C GLU A 75 7.00 -7.58 6.78
N LEU A 76 6.29 -6.83 5.95
CA LEU A 76 6.67 -6.70 4.55
C LEU A 76 8.00 -5.99 4.39
N LYS A 77 8.29 -5.05 5.28
CA LYS A 77 9.56 -4.35 5.22
C LYS A 77 10.74 -5.25 5.53
N GLN A 78 10.50 -6.39 6.18
CA GLN A 78 11.57 -7.34 6.49
C GLN A 78 11.89 -8.25 5.30
N LEU A 79 11.05 -8.27 4.28
CA LEU A 79 11.28 -9.13 3.14
C LEU A 79 12.41 -8.59 2.27
N SER A 80 13.14 -9.50 1.64
CA SER A 80 14.13 -9.10 0.66
C SER A 80 13.43 -8.56 -0.58
N HIS A 81 14.18 -7.88 -1.43
CA HIS A 81 13.58 -7.37 -2.67
C HIS A 81 12.96 -8.51 -3.49
N GLN A 82 13.66 -9.63 -3.61
CA GLN A 82 13.13 -10.75 -4.39
C GLN A 82 11.86 -11.31 -3.77
N GLU A 83 11.80 -11.38 -2.45
CA GLU A 83 10.61 -11.86 -1.78
C GLU A 83 9.42 -10.95 -2.03
N LYS A 84 9.66 -9.64 -2.07
CA LYS A 84 8.59 -8.70 -2.38
C LYS A 84 8.11 -8.87 -3.82
N VAL A 85 9.04 -9.04 -4.74
CA VAL A 85 8.70 -9.26 -6.15
C VAL A 85 7.86 -10.52 -6.29
N ASP A 86 8.25 -11.58 -5.59
CA ASP A 86 7.50 -12.83 -5.65
C ASP A 86 6.10 -12.69 -5.10
N LEU A 87 5.96 -11.95 -4.01
CA LEU A 87 4.65 -11.72 -3.41
C LEU A 87 3.75 -10.95 -4.37
N ILE A 88 4.28 -9.90 -4.99
CA ILE A 88 3.52 -9.10 -5.93
C ILE A 88 3.07 -9.94 -7.11
N ALA A 89 3.95 -10.79 -7.61
CA ALA A 89 3.62 -11.65 -8.75
C ALA A 89 2.52 -12.64 -8.40
N ARG A 90 2.56 -13.19 -7.20
CA ARG A 90 1.54 -14.15 -6.78
C ARG A 90 0.17 -13.49 -6.71
N ASP A 91 0.12 -12.29 -6.17
CA ASP A 91 -1.16 -11.61 -6.05
C ASP A 91 -1.75 -11.26 -7.40
N GLN A 92 -0.93 -10.87 -8.34
CA GLN A 92 -1.43 -10.53 -9.66
C GLN A 92 -1.99 -11.73 -10.39
N ASN A 93 -1.61 -12.92 -9.98
CA ASN A 93 -2.13 -14.13 -10.58
C ASN A 93 -3.37 -14.66 -9.88
N ARG A 94 -3.82 -14.02 -8.84
CA ARG A 94 -4.99 -14.43 -8.13
C ARG A 94 -6.19 -14.17 -8.96
N PRO A 95 -7.04 -15.14 -9.12
CA PRO A 95 -8.20 -14.90 -9.96
C PRO A 95 -9.17 -13.98 -9.30
N ALA A 96 -9.55 -14.29 -8.14
CA ALA A 96 -10.59 -13.53 -7.57
C ALA A 96 -10.09 -12.29 -7.02
N GLY A 97 -10.83 -11.43 -6.96
CA GLY A 97 -10.59 -10.33 -6.32
C GLY A 97 -9.38 -9.80 -6.73
N GLY A 98 -8.82 -10.33 -7.45
CA GLY A 98 -7.68 -9.91 -7.78
C GLY A 98 -7.50 -8.58 -7.40
N VAL A 99 -6.46 -8.28 -7.00
CA VAL A 99 -6.20 -7.02 -6.60
C VAL A 99 -6.35 -6.12 -7.71
N ARG A 100 -7.15 -5.17 -7.53
CA ARG A 100 -7.37 -4.26 -8.56
C ARG A 100 -6.70 -3.01 -8.18
N VAL A 101 -5.86 -2.56 -8.98
CA VAL A 101 -5.26 -1.27 -8.76
C VAL A 101 -6.34 -0.24 -8.91
N PRO A 102 -6.61 0.54 -7.92
CA PRO A 102 -7.63 1.56 -8.06
C PRO A 102 -7.17 2.57 -9.09
N GLU A 103 -8.00 2.78 -9.99
CA GLU A 103 -7.66 3.75 -11.00
C GLU A 103 -8.16 5.14 -10.66
#